data_67f6a29a6af5e0286705b39753b2986b
#
_entry.id   67f6a29a6af5e0286705b39753b2986b
#
_cell.length_a   1.000
_cell.length_b   1.000
_cell.length_c   1.000
_cell.angle_alpha   90.00
_cell.angle_beta   90.00
_cell.angle_gamma   90.00
#
_symmetry.space_group_name_H-M   'P 1'
#
loop_
_entity.id
_entity.type
_entity.pdbx_description
1 polymer ?
#
loop_
_entity_poly.entity_id
_entity_poly.type
_entity_poly.pdbx_seq_one_letter_code
_entity_poly.pdbx_strand_id
1 'polypeptide(L)'
;MNAPAETSKTILHADSLSIAGRAYRSRLLVGTGKYRDFDQTRDAIEASGAQIVTVAIRRTNIGQDANAPSLLDYLPPAQFTLLPNTAGCYTADDAVRTLRLARELLNGHTLVKLEVLGDPHTLTRT
;
A
#
# COMPACT_ATOMS: atom_id res chain seq x y z
N MET A 1 -35.93 10.80 -2.46
CA MET A 1 -34.77 10.56 -3.28
C MET A 1 -33.44 10.90 -2.63
N ASN A 2 -33.33 12.08 -2.04
CA ASN A 2 -32.09 12.45 -1.38
C ASN A 2 -31.87 11.77 -0.04
N ALA A 3 -32.95 11.45 0.68
CA ALA A 3 -32.86 10.84 2.00
C ALA A 3 -32.09 9.50 2.01
N PRO A 4 -32.33 8.56 1.10
CA PRO A 4 -31.54 7.32 1.06
C PRO A 4 -30.06 7.57 0.80
N ALA A 5 -29.72 8.49 -0.09
CA ALA A 5 -28.34 8.81 -0.38
C ALA A 5 -27.64 9.47 0.79
N GLU A 6 -28.32 10.38 1.48
CA GLU A 6 -27.78 11.03 2.67
C GLU A 6 -27.60 10.04 3.81
N THR A 7 -28.56 9.13 3.99
CA THR A 7 -28.45 8.07 4.99
C THR A 7 -27.24 7.19 4.71
N SER A 8 -27.01 6.80 3.44
CA SER A 8 -25.85 6.01 3.05
C SER A 8 -24.54 6.75 3.32
N LYS A 9 -24.47 8.03 3.02
CA LYS A 9 -23.29 8.85 3.32
C LYS A 9 -23.03 8.92 4.81
N THR A 10 -24.07 9.10 5.62
CA THR A 10 -23.94 9.17 7.06
C THR A 10 -23.43 7.84 7.62
N ILE A 11 -23.95 6.73 7.15
CA ILE A 11 -23.51 5.39 7.55
C ILE A 11 -22.05 5.18 7.16
N LEU A 12 -21.66 5.53 5.92
CA LEU A 12 -20.28 5.41 5.45
C LEU A 12 -19.32 6.26 6.29
N HIS A 13 -19.73 7.48 6.66
CA HIS A 13 -18.92 8.32 7.55
C HIS A 13 -18.75 7.71 8.94
N ALA A 14 -19.82 7.14 9.50
CA ALA A 14 -19.77 6.51 10.81
C ALA A 14 -18.83 5.30 10.82
N ASP A 15 -18.77 4.55 9.70
CA ASP A 15 -17.95 3.34 9.58
C ASP A 15 -16.62 3.58 8.89
N SER A 16 -16.37 4.77 8.40
CA SER A 16 -15.14 5.03 7.65
C SER A 16 -13.90 4.98 8.55
N LEU A 17 -12.81 4.51 7.95
CA LEU A 17 -11.50 4.54 8.55
C LEU A 17 -10.79 5.82 8.08
N SER A 18 -10.27 6.60 9.02
CA SER A 18 -9.50 7.79 8.67
C SER A 18 -8.02 7.59 8.96
N ILE A 19 -7.19 7.74 7.93
CA ILE A 19 -5.74 7.64 8.06
C ILE A 19 -5.11 8.81 7.33
N ALA A 20 -4.23 9.56 8.01
CA ALA A 20 -3.50 10.68 7.44
C ALA A 20 -4.42 11.71 6.76
N GLY A 21 -5.57 11.97 7.36
CA GLY A 21 -6.53 12.96 6.87
C GLY A 21 -7.42 12.48 5.72
N ARG A 22 -7.30 11.23 5.30
CA ARG A 22 -8.13 10.66 4.25
C ARG A 22 -9.08 9.60 4.81
N ALA A 23 -10.32 9.62 4.37
CA ALA A 23 -11.34 8.65 4.79
C ALA A 23 -11.41 7.48 3.81
N TYR A 24 -11.51 6.28 4.35
CA TYR A 24 -11.60 5.04 3.58
C TYR A 24 -12.88 4.30 3.97
N ARG A 25 -13.54 3.73 2.98
CA ARG A 25 -14.72 2.89 3.20
C ARG A 25 -14.35 1.51 3.67
N SER A 26 -13.23 0.98 3.20
CA SER A 26 -12.73 -0.34 3.59
C SER A 26 -11.74 -0.21 4.74
N ARG A 27 -11.88 -1.07 5.74
CA ARG A 27 -10.92 -1.19 6.84
C ARG A 27 -9.85 -2.25 6.56
N LEU A 28 -9.94 -2.91 5.40
CA LEU A 28 -9.03 -3.97 5.02
C LEU A 28 -7.82 -3.38 4.30
N LEU A 29 -6.64 -3.69 4.81
CA LEU A 29 -5.37 -3.42 4.15
C LEU A 29 -4.84 -4.76 3.63
N VAL A 30 -4.53 -4.82 2.34
CA VAL A 30 -4.14 -6.07 1.68
C VAL A 30 -2.71 -5.99 1.19
N GLY A 31 -1.96 -7.08 1.38
CA GLY A 31 -0.61 -7.21 0.85
C GLY A 31 -0.58 -7.63 -0.61
N THR A 32 0.60 -7.49 -1.22
CA THR A 32 0.84 -7.82 -2.62
C THR A 32 1.83 -8.97 -2.80
N GLY A 33 2.24 -9.61 -1.73
CA GLY A 33 3.19 -10.72 -1.79
C GLY A 33 2.53 -12.06 -2.06
N LYS A 34 3.31 -12.97 -2.66
CA LYS A 34 2.94 -14.38 -2.82
C LYS A 34 1.84 -14.68 -3.81
N TYR A 35 1.44 -13.73 -4.63
CA TYR A 35 0.60 -14.02 -5.79
C TYR A 35 1.48 -14.50 -6.95
N ARG A 36 0.88 -15.26 -7.86
CA ARG A 36 1.59 -15.82 -9.00
C ARG A 36 2.13 -14.74 -9.94
N ASP A 37 1.33 -13.70 -10.16
CA ASP A 37 1.66 -12.58 -11.05
C ASP A 37 0.83 -11.35 -10.68
N PHE A 38 1.07 -10.24 -11.37
CA PHE A 38 0.35 -8.99 -11.09
C PHE A 38 -1.12 -9.04 -11.49
N ASP A 39 -1.50 -9.85 -12.47
CA ASP A 39 -2.89 -10.04 -12.81
C ASP A 39 -3.65 -10.69 -11.65
N GLN A 40 -3.10 -11.73 -11.07
CA GLN A 40 -3.71 -12.38 -9.92
C GLN A 40 -3.76 -11.46 -8.71
N THR A 41 -2.68 -10.67 -8.50
CA THR A 41 -2.64 -9.67 -7.43
C THR A 41 -3.78 -8.68 -7.58
N ARG A 42 -3.94 -8.09 -8.77
CA ARG A 42 -5.01 -7.13 -9.04
C ARG A 42 -6.39 -7.75 -8.81
N ASP A 43 -6.62 -8.94 -9.34
CA ASP A 43 -7.91 -9.59 -9.25
C ASP A 43 -8.30 -9.89 -7.79
N ALA A 44 -7.34 -10.34 -7.00
CA ALA A 44 -7.56 -10.61 -5.58
C ALA A 44 -7.87 -9.33 -4.81
N ILE A 45 -7.15 -8.25 -5.10
CA ILE A 45 -7.35 -6.97 -4.41
C ILE A 45 -8.69 -6.35 -4.80
N GLU A 46 -9.05 -6.38 -6.07
CA GLU A 46 -10.36 -5.89 -6.52
C GLU A 46 -11.50 -6.69 -5.88
N ALA A 47 -11.37 -8.01 -5.81
CA ALA A 47 -12.37 -8.86 -5.19
C ALA A 47 -12.51 -8.59 -3.69
N SER A 48 -11.44 -8.18 -3.02
CA SER A 48 -11.46 -7.89 -1.58
C SER A 48 -12.15 -6.58 -1.23
N GLY A 49 -12.26 -5.65 -2.15
CA GLY A 49 -12.76 -4.31 -1.88
C GLY A 49 -11.79 -3.42 -1.13
N ALA A 50 -10.55 -3.84 -0.93
CA ALA A 50 -9.57 -3.03 -0.21
C ALA A 50 -9.20 -1.78 -1.01
N GLN A 51 -8.97 -0.68 -0.28
CA GLN A 51 -8.54 0.58 -0.86
C GLN A 51 -7.08 0.88 -0.57
N ILE A 52 -6.53 0.29 0.49
CA ILE A 52 -5.13 0.44 0.88
C ILE A 52 -4.40 -0.87 0.60
N VAL A 53 -3.29 -0.77 -0.12
CA VAL A 53 -2.53 -1.92 -0.58
C VAL A 53 -1.07 -1.76 -0.16
N THR A 54 -0.56 -2.70 0.62
CA THR A 54 0.83 -2.65 1.08
C THR A 54 1.76 -3.21 0.01
N VAL A 55 2.91 -2.59 -0.15
CA VAL A 55 3.90 -2.96 -1.16
C VAL A 55 5.29 -2.97 -0.56
N ALA A 56 5.96 -4.12 -0.62
CA ALA A 56 7.35 -4.21 -0.20
C ALA A 56 8.25 -3.69 -1.32
N ILE A 57 8.81 -2.50 -1.13
CA ILE A 57 9.57 -1.80 -2.17
C ILE A 57 10.77 -2.60 -2.63
N ARG A 58 11.45 -3.29 -1.74
CA ARG A 58 12.62 -4.09 -2.09
C ARG A 58 12.29 -5.36 -2.88
N ARG A 59 11.04 -5.76 -2.91
CA ARG A 59 10.60 -7.03 -3.52
C ARG A 59 9.70 -6.86 -4.71
N THR A 60 9.20 -5.64 -4.96
CA THR A 60 8.18 -5.41 -5.96
C THR A 60 8.57 -4.23 -6.83
N ASN A 61 8.49 -4.41 -8.15
CA ASN A 61 8.75 -3.32 -9.07
C ASN A 61 7.53 -2.38 -9.14
N ILE A 62 7.76 -1.12 -8.82
CA ILE A 62 6.78 -0.04 -8.98
C ILE A 62 7.32 1.07 -9.88
N GLY A 63 8.33 0.74 -10.72
CA GLY A 63 8.99 1.66 -11.64
C GLY A 63 10.50 1.74 -11.49
N GLN A 64 11.09 1.04 -10.49
CA GLN A 64 12.54 1.01 -10.31
C GLN A 64 13.25 0.41 -11.51
N ASP A 65 12.65 -0.61 -12.11
CA ASP A 65 13.15 -1.26 -13.32
C ASP A 65 12.20 -0.92 -14.47
N ALA A 66 12.67 -0.05 -15.38
CA ALA A 66 11.86 0.38 -16.51
C ALA A 66 11.62 -0.74 -17.54
N ASN A 67 12.40 -1.83 -17.48
CA ASN A 67 12.30 -2.95 -18.41
C ASN A 67 11.44 -4.10 -17.88
N ALA A 68 10.92 -3.98 -16.68
CA ALA A 68 10.07 -4.98 -16.06
C ALA A 68 8.65 -4.44 -15.86
N PRO A 69 7.63 -5.31 -15.78
CA PRO A 69 6.29 -4.86 -15.46
C PRO A 69 6.24 -4.14 -14.12
N SER A 70 5.48 -3.06 -14.05
CA SER A 70 5.27 -2.31 -12.81
C SER A 70 3.92 -2.66 -12.22
N LEU A 71 3.89 -2.87 -10.89
CA LEU A 71 2.65 -3.09 -10.17
C LEU A 71 1.68 -1.90 -10.34
N LEU A 72 2.21 -0.69 -10.53
CA LEU A 72 1.39 0.50 -10.70
C LEU A 72 0.54 0.46 -11.97
N ASP A 73 0.91 -0.32 -12.96
CA ASP A 73 0.11 -0.51 -14.16
C ASP A 73 -1.14 -1.36 -13.87
N TYR A 74 -1.08 -2.19 -12.85
CA TYR A 74 -2.19 -3.06 -12.43
C TYR A 74 -2.99 -2.47 -11.28
N LEU A 75 -2.34 -1.72 -10.40
CA LEU A 75 -2.95 -1.06 -9.25
C LEU A 75 -2.66 0.44 -9.32
N PRO A 76 -3.40 1.20 -10.13
CA PRO A 76 -3.12 2.63 -10.31
C PRO A 76 -3.26 3.41 -9.01
N PRO A 77 -2.34 4.34 -8.72
CA PRO A 77 -2.44 5.20 -7.54
C PRO A 77 -3.70 6.07 -7.50
N ALA A 78 -4.34 6.28 -8.65
CA ALA A 78 -5.61 7.00 -8.70
C ALA A 78 -6.78 6.21 -8.08
N GLN A 79 -6.69 4.88 -8.05
CA GLN A 79 -7.74 4.01 -7.53
C GLN A 79 -7.41 3.44 -6.15
N PHE A 80 -6.13 3.22 -5.88
CA PHE A 80 -5.66 2.58 -4.66
C PHE A 80 -4.68 3.47 -3.93
N THR A 81 -4.73 3.45 -2.60
CA THR A 81 -3.69 4.06 -1.79
C THR A 81 -2.60 3.02 -1.57
N LEU A 82 -1.44 3.27 -2.17
CA LEU A 82 -0.28 2.42 -1.96
C LEU A 82 0.34 2.74 -0.61
N LEU A 83 0.65 1.70 0.14
CA LEU A 83 1.34 1.81 1.43
C LEU A 83 2.69 1.10 1.30
N PRO A 84 3.71 1.81 0.81
CA PRO A 84 5.03 1.21 0.64
C PRO A 84 5.62 0.86 2.01
N ASN A 85 6.26 -0.30 2.08
CA ASN A 85 6.91 -0.73 3.30
C ASN A 85 8.36 -1.09 3.06
N THR A 86 9.13 -1.12 4.15
CA THR A 86 10.56 -1.36 4.15
C THR A 86 10.90 -2.79 4.61
N ALA A 87 10.06 -3.74 4.30
CA ALA A 87 10.33 -5.14 4.62
C ALA A 87 11.69 -5.58 4.06
N GLY A 88 12.47 -6.24 4.89
CA GLY A 88 13.81 -6.68 4.53
C GLY A 88 14.92 -5.65 4.78
N CYS A 89 14.62 -4.49 5.33
CA CYS A 89 15.64 -3.52 5.75
C CYS A 89 16.10 -3.83 7.17
N TYR A 90 17.40 -3.88 7.36
CA TYR A 90 18.01 -4.19 8.66
C TYR A 90 18.64 -2.98 9.33
N THR A 91 18.74 -1.86 8.65
CA THR A 91 19.24 -0.61 9.21
C THR A 91 18.27 0.53 8.94
N ALA A 92 18.31 1.54 9.81
CA ALA A 92 17.51 2.75 9.61
C ALA A 92 17.86 3.46 8.31
N ASP A 93 19.16 3.51 7.96
CA ASP A 93 19.61 4.17 6.73
C ASP A 93 19.04 3.48 5.49
N ASP A 94 19.03 2.16 5.46
CA ASP A 94 18.43 1.41 4.34
C ASP A 94 16.94 1.67 4.24
N ALA A 95 16.24 1.69 5.37
CA ALA A 95 14.81 1.96 5.39
C ALA A 95 14.51 3.37 4.86
N VAL A 96 15.26 4.38 5.30
CA VAL A 96 15.07 5.76 4.84
C VAL A 96 15.32 5.88 3.34
N ARG A 97 16.41 5.28 2.84
CA ARG A 97 16.70 5.30 1.40
C ARG A 97 15.61 4.63 0.59
N THR A 98 15.12 3.49 1.07
CA THR A 98 14.03 2.76 0.42
C THR A 98 12.76 3.61 0.35
N LEU A 99 12.40 4.28 1.44
CA LEU A 99 11.20 5.13 1.47
C LEU A 99 11.35 6.40 0.64
N ARG A 100 12.54 6.96 0.53
CA ARG A 100 12.79 8.10 -0.36
C ARG A 100 12.59 7.70 -1.81
N LEU A 101 13.08 6.52 -2.20
CA LEU A 101 12.84 5.98 -3.53
C LEU A 101 11.35 5.78 -3.78
N ALA A 102 10.63 5.18 -2.83
CA ALA A 102 9.20 4.98 -2.95
C ALA A 102 8.45 6.30 -3.13
N ARG A 103 8.82 7.33 -2.36
CA ARG A 103 8.20 8.65 -2.47
C ARG A 103 8.35 9.24 -3.86
N GLU A 104 9.53 9.11 -4.45
CA GLU A 104 9.76 9.60 -5.81
C GLU A 104 8.96 8.81 -6.84
N LEU A 105 8.95 7.49 -6.74
CA LEU A 105 8.20 6.64 -7.66
C LEU A 105 6.69 6.83 -7.55
N LEU A 106 6.21 7.28 -6.40
CA LEU A 106 4.79 7.52 -6.13
C LEU A 106 4.44 9.02 -6.12
N ASN A 107 5.21 9.83 -6.81
CA ASN A 107 4.94 11.27 -7.02
C ASN A 107 4.72 12.06 -5.72
N GLY A 108 5.58 11.82 -4.73
CA GLY A 108 5.52 12.57 -3.47
C GLY A 108 4.59 12.00 -2.42
N HIS A 109 4.01 10.84 -2.65
CA HIS A 109 3.17 10.16 -1.65
C HIS A 109 3.99 9.87 -0.38
N THR A 110 3.44 10.26 0.78
CA THR A 110 4.18 10.24 2.03
C THR A 110 3.70 9.22 3.05
N LEU A 111 2.57 8.56 2.82
CA LEU A 111 2.11 7.51 3.72
C LEU A 111 2.96 6.26 3.53
N VAL A 112 3.60 5.79 4.60
CA VAL A 112 4.54 4.67 4.53
C VAL A 112 4.38 3.77 5.75
N LYS A 113 4.82 2.53 5.59
CA LYS A 113 4.91 1.57 6.69
C LYS A 113 6.38 1.26 6.95
N LEU A 114 6.90 1.84 8.04
CA LEU A 114 8.30 1.71 8.40
C LEU A 114 8.54 0.41 9.16
N GLU A 115 9.52 -0.35 8.70
CA GLU A 115 9.99 -1.55 9.38
C GLU A 115 11.51 -1.60 9.33
N VAL A 116 12.16 -1.86 10.47
CA VAL A 116 13.60 -2.12 10.55
C VAL A 116 13.79 -3.39 11.38
N LEU A 117 14.42 -4.39 10.79
CA LEU A 117 14.70 -5.66 11.46
C LEU A 117 16.06 -5.58 12.11
N GLY A 118 16.12 -5.68 13.45
CA GLY A 118 17.38 -5.62 14.20
C GLY A 118 18.17 -6.92 14.14
N ASP A 119 17.50 -8.04 13.99
CA ASP A 119 18.13 -9.35 13.97
C ASP A 119 17.57 -10.20 12.84
N PRO A 120 18.41 -10.57 11.83
CA PRO A 120 17.95 -11.39 10.72
C PRO A 120 17.53 -12.81 11.10
N HIS A 121 18.03 -13.34 12.24
CA HIS A 121 17.69 -14.69 12.67
C HIS A 121 16.36 -14.76 13.40
N THR A 122 16.09 -13.80 14.26
CA THR A 122 14.84 -13.76 15.04
C THR A 122 13.79 -12.85 14.44
N LEU A 123 14.15 -12.02 13.46
CA LEU A 123 13.32 -11.00 12.84
C LEU A 123 12.78 -9.97 13.86
N THR A 124 13.50 -9.77 14.93
CA THR A 124 13.15 -8.76 15.95
C THR A 124 13.32 -7.36 15.37
N ARG A 125 12.29 -6.53 15.52
CA ARG A 125 12.32 -5.14 15.07
C ARG A 125 13.00 -4.25 16.09
N THR A 126 13.62 -3.21 15.59
CA THR A 126 14.21 -2.16 16.45
C THR A 126 13.30 -0.95 16.54
#